data_fa1f11b6da4ab73d17bb9402f976c017
#
_entry.id   fa1f11b6da4ab73d17bb9402f976c017
#
_cell.length_a   1.000
_cell.length_b   1.000
_cell.length_c   1.000
_cell.angle_alpha   90.00
_cell.angle_beta   90.00
_cell.angle_gamma   90.00
#
_symmetry.space_group_name_H-M   'P 1'
#
loop_
_entity.id
_entity.type
_entity.pdbx_description
1 polymer ?
#
loop_
_entity_poly.entity_id
_entity_poly.type
_entity_poly.pdbx_seq_one_letter_code
_entity_poly.pdbx_strand_id
1 'polypeptide(L)'
;ERIIAGPGLERFYFQQTGVKKSLKEIVTLSRQGADEAAKATIDRLTTLFAKAISVVINILDPDVIVLGGGVNNIDEIVTEGIPKINDFIFNDSVETVFLKPKLGDSAGVFGAALLQ
;
A
#
# COMPACT_ATOMS: atom_id res chain seq x y z
N GLU A 1 0.46 -2.58 -10.10
CA GLU A 1 1.66 -2.94 -9.35
C GLU A 1 2.77 -1.92 -9.51
N ARG A 2 3.00 -1.46 -10.72
CA ARG A 2 4.02 -0.44 -10.94
C ARG A 2 3.67 0.87 -10.25
N ILE A 3 2.41 1.12 -10.05
CA ILE A 3 1.93 2.36 -9.45
C ILE A 3 2.43 2.50 -8.01
N ILE A 4 2.47 1.38 -7.29
CA ILE A 4 2.87 1.39 -5.89
C ILE A 4 4.21 0.69 -5.66
N ALA A 5 5.01 0.54 -6.72
CA ALA A 5 6.31 -0.10 -6.59
C ALA A 5 7.29 0.83 -5.89
N GLY A 6 8.19 0.23 -5.12
CA GLY A 6 9.19 0.97 -4.36
C GLY A 6 9.97 1.98 -5.18
N PRO A 7 10.51 1.59 -6.36
CA PRO A 7 11.29 2.55 -7.14
C PRO A 7 10.55 3.83 -7.52
N GLY A 8 9.25 3.73 -7.80
CA GLY A 8 8.46 4.93 -8.11
C GLY A 8 8.33 5.85 -6.92
N LEU A 9 8.15 5.29 -5.73
CA LEU A 9 8.04 6.06 -4.51
C LEU A 9 9.38 6.68 -4.14
N GLU A 10 10.47 5.95 -4.35
CA GLU A 10 11.80 6.48 -4.09
C GLU A 10 12.10 7.65 -5.02
N ARG A 11 11.64 7.56 -6.27
CA ARG A 11 11.79 8.67 -7.20
C ARG A 11 10.99 9.88 -6.78
N PHE A 12 9.77 9.64 -6.29
CA PHE A 12 8.93 10.73 -5.79
C PHE A 12 9.64 11.48 -4.66
N TYR A 13 10.20 10.74 -3.71
CA TYR A 13 10.93 11.34 -2.61
C TYR A 13 12.12 12.13 -3.11
N PHE A 14 12.87 11.56 -4.05
CA PHE A 14 14.02 12.25 -4.62
C PHE A 14 13.63 13.56 -5.30
N GLN A 15 12.50 13.56 -6.00
CA GLN A 15 12.02 14.78 -6.64
C GLN A 15 11.65 15.85 -5.63
N GLN A 16 11.21 15.44 -4.46
CA GLN A 16 10.83 16.38 -3.41
C GLN A 16 12.05 16.95 -2.67
N THR A 17 13.09 16.15 -2.50
CA THR A 17 14.19 16.51 -1.61
C THR A 17 15.54 16.65 -2.29
N GLY A 18 15.72 16.05 -3.46
CA GLY A 18 17.03 15.96 -4.10
C GLY A 18 17.93 14.91 -3.47
N VAL A 19 17.42 14.14 -2.53
CA VAL A 19 18.20 13.13 -1.80
C VAL A 19 17.67 11.75 -2.14
N LYS A 20 18.57 10.82 -2.45
CA LYS A 20 18.19 9.43 -2.71
C LYS A 20 18.10 8.66 -1.42
N LYS A 21 16.96 8.05 -1.20
CA LYS A 21 16.72 7.19 -0.05
C LYS A 21 15.95 5.96 -0.50
N SER A 22 16.22 4.84 0.16
CA SER A 22 15.43 3.63 -0.09
C SER A 22 14.05 3.78 0.54
N LEU A 23 13.08 3.01 0.07
CA LEU A 23 11.75 3.05 0.64
C LEU A 23 11.79 2.72 2.13
N LYS A 24 12.64 1.78 2.53
CA LYS A 24 12.80 1.43 3.94
C LYS A 24 13.24 2.62 4.76
N GLU A 25 14.20 3.40 4.26
CA GLU A 25 14.65 4.61 4.94
C GLU A 25 13.55 5.67 4.99
N ILE A 26 12.79 5.80 3.92
CA ILE A 26 11.70 6.77 3.86
C ILE A 26 10.63 6.42 4.90
N VAL A 27 10.30 5.14 5.03
CA VAL A 27 9.33 4.70 6.04
C VAL A 27 9.82 5.07 7.43
N THR A 28 11.10 4.81 7.71
CA THR A 28 11.68 5.14 9.01
C THR A 28 11.58 6.64 9.28
N LEU A 29 11.95 7.46 8.29
CA LEU A 29 11.88 8.91 8.45
C LEU A 29 10.46 9.39 8.65
N SER A 30 9.50 8.80 7.95
CA SER A 30 8.10 9.15 8.11
C SER A 30 7.62 8.87 9.52
N ARG A 31 8.03 7.73 10.06
CA ARG A 31 7.61 7.35 11.42
C ARG A 31 8.23 8.24 12.49
N GLN A 32 9.41 8.78 12.23
CA GLN A 32 10.04 9.71 13.16
C GLN A 32 9.33 11.06 13.20
N GLY A 33 8.55 11.37 12.18
CA GLY A 33 7.73 12.57 12.18
C GLY A 33 8.45 13.86 11.85
N ALA A 34 9.74 13.79 11.50
CA ALA A 34 10.53 14.99 11.27
C ALA A 34 10.75 15.32 9.80
N ASP A 35 10.36 14.42 8.89
CA ASP A 35 10.61 14.59 7.47
C ASP A 35 9.28 14.67 6.71
N GLU A 36 8.90 15.87 6.32
CA GLU A 36 7.62 16.07 5.64
C GLU A 36 7.57 15.40 4.27
N ALA A 37 8.70 15.35 3.56
CA ALA A 37 8.74 14.68 2.27
C ALA A 37 8.55 13.18 2.43
N ALA A 38 9.09 12.59 3.50
CA ALA A 38 8.89 11.19 3.78
C ALA A 38 7.42 10.91 4.10
N LYS A 39 6.79 11.76 4.89
CA LYS A 39 5.37 11.63 5.18
C LYS A 39 4.52 11.73 3.91
N ALA A 40 4.86 12.69 3.04
CA ALA A 40 4.14 12.84 1.77
C ALA A 40 4.30 11.60 0.90
N THR A 41 5.48 10.99 0.92
CA THR A 41 5.73 9.78 0.14
C THR A 41 4.89 8.62 0.66
N ILE A 42 4.79 8.46 1.97
CA ILE A 42 3.99 7.39 2.55
C ILE A 42 2.49 7.65 2.32
N ASP A 43 2.07 8.91 2.40
CA ASP A 43 0.69 9.26 2.09
C ASP A 43 0.36 8.91 0.64
N ARG A 44 1.29 9.17 -0.27
CA ARG A 44 1.12 8.82 -1.68
C ARG A 44 1.02 7.30 -1.84
N LEU A 45 1.86 6.56 -1.13
CA LEU A 45 1.82 5.10 -1.17
C LEU A 45 0.44 4.58 -0.74
N THR A 46 -0.05 5.05 0.40
CA THR A 46 -1.30 4.53 0.93
C THR A 46 -2.49 4.95 0.07
N THR A 47 -2.43 6.13 -0.52
CA THR A 47 -3.49 6.60 -1.42
C THR A 47 -3.51 5.78 -2.72
N LEU A 48 -2.34 5.54 -3.31
CA LEU A 48 -2.26 4.74 -4.53
C LEU A 48 -2.68 3.31 -4.28
N PHE A 49 -2.30 2.76 -3.12
CA PHE A 49 -2.76 1.44 -2.72
C PHE A 49 -4.30 1.42 -2.66
N ALA A 50 -4.89 2.40 -2.00
CA ALA A 50 -6.33 2.44 -1.83
C ALA A 50 -7.05 2.52 -3.18
N LYS A 51 -6.53 3.34 -4.09
CA LYS A 51 -7.12 3.46 -5.42
C LYS A 51 -7.00 2.15 -6.20
N ALA A 52 -5.85 1.51 -6.16
CA ALA A 52 -5.64 0.26 -6.89
C ALA A 52 -6.54 -0.85 -6.37
N ILE A 53 -6.61 -0.98 -5.05
CA ILE A 53 -7.43 -2.02 -4.43
C ILE A 53 -8.91 -1.74 -4.63
N SER A 54 -9.33 -0.47 -4.62
CA SER A 54 -10.73 -0.15 -4.83
C SER A 54 -11.22 -0.59 -6.21
N VAL A 55 -10.36 -0.54 -7.21
CA VAL A 55 -10.70 -1.05 -8.53
C VAL A 55 -11.03 -2.54 -8.44
N VAL A 56 -10.21 -3.31 -7.73
CA VAL A 56 -10.43 -4.73 -7.57
C VAL A 56 -11.76 -4.98 -6.82
N ILE A 57 -11.98 -4.25 -5.75
CA ILE A 57 -13.20 -4.42 -4.95
C ILE A 57 -14.44 -4.07 -5.76
N ASN A 58 -14.41 -2.96 -6.50
CA ASN A 58 -15.56 -2.52 -7.27
C ASN A 58 -15.90 -3.48 -8.40
N ILE A 59 -14.90 -4.16 -8.95
CA ILE A 59 -15.12 -5.06 -10.09
C ILE A 59 -15.43 -6.48 -9.63
N LEU A 60 -14.68 -6.99 -8.66
CA LEU A 60 -14.74 -8.41 -8.28
C LEU A 60 -15.46 -8.66 -6.96
N ASP A 61 -15.56 -7.64 -6.11
CA ASP A 61 -16.19 -7.76 -4.80
C ASP A 61 -15.69 -8.98 -4.02
N PRO A 62 -14.38 -9.12 -3.83
CA PRO A 62 -13.84 -10.30 -3.18
C PRO A 62 -14.13 -10.31 -1.68
N ASP A 63 -14.26 -11.51 -1.12
CA ASP A 63 -14.44 -11.64 0.32
C ASP A 63 -13.11 -11.45 1.06
N VAL A 64 -12.01 -11.88 0.45
CA VAL A 64 -10.71 -11.86 1.09
C VAL A 64 -9.65 -11.42 0.08
N ILE A 65 -8.74 -10.55 0.52
CA ILE A 65 -7.55 -10.18 -0.23
C ILE A 65 -6.36 -10.43 0.67
N VAL A 66 -5.37 -11.17 0.18
CA VAL A 66 -4.13 -11.40 0.92
C VAL A 66 -3.07 -10.43 0.40
N LEU A 67 -2.46 -9.71 1.34
CA LEU A 67 -1.44 -8.71 1.02
C LEU A 67 -0.07 -9.34 1.14
N GLY A 68 0.63 -9.48 0.03
CA GLY A 68 1.97 -10.05 0.01
C GLY A 68 2.95 -9.12 -0.69
N GLY A 69 4.24 -9.47 -0.60
CA GLY A 69 5.28 -8.71 -1.25
C GLY A 69 5.85 -7.61 -0.37
N GLY A 70 6.96 -7.01 -0.83
CA GLY A 70 7.73 -6.07 -0.02
C GLY A 70 6.99 -4.82 0.38
N VAL A 71 6.31 -4.18 -0.56
CA VAL A 71 5.60 -2.94 -0.29
C VAL A 71 4.45 -3.18 0.69
N ASN A 72 3.76 -4.29 0.55
CA ASN A 72 2.61 -4.59 1.39
C ASN A 72 2.99 -5.01 2.80
N ASN A 73 4.29 -5.16 3.08
CA ASN A 73 4.76 -5.40 4.45
C ASN A 73 4.90 -4.12 5.26
N ILE A 74 4.69 -2.97 4.63
CA ILE A 74 4.73 -1.69 5.34
C ILE A 74 3.42 -1.55 6.13
N ASP A 75 3.56 -1.34 7.43
CA ASP A 75 2.38 -1.30 8.32
C ASP A 75 1.37 -0.24 7.92
N GLU A 76 1.83 0.86 7.36
CA GLU A 76 0.95 1.95 6.96
C GLU A 76 -0.04 1.54 5.87
N ILE A 77 0.28 0.50 5.11
CA ILE A 77 -0.68 -0.03 4.14
C ILE A 77 -1.96 -0.45 4.87
N VAL A 78 -1.80 -1.10 6.01
CA VAL A 78 -2.96 -1.56 6.80
C VAL A 78 -3.57 -0.42 7.60
N THR A 79 -2.74 0.34 8.30
CA THR A 79 -3.26 1.34 9.23
C THR A 79 -3.83 2.57 8.53
N GLU A 80 -3.30 2.93 7.36
CA GLU A 80 -3.73 4.13 6.65
C GLU A 80 -4.32 3.83 5.28
N GLY A 81 -3.80 2.81 4.58
CA GLY A 81 -4.25 2.50 3.24
C GLY A 81 -5.64 1.90 3.20
N ILE A 82 -5.89 0.93 4.05
CA ILE A 82 -7.18 0.25 4.06
C ILE A 82 -8.33 1.22 4.38
N PRO A 83 -8.21 2.10 5.39
CA PRO A 83 -9.27 3.09 5.62
C PRO A 83 -9.53 4.01 4.44
N LYS A 84 -8.50 4.34 3.66
CA LYS A 84 -8.66 5.21 2.50
C LYS A 84 -9.48 4.58 1.40
N ILE A 85 -9.58 3.24 1.38
CA ILE A 85 -10.34 2.55 0.34
C ILE A 85 -11.80 3.00 0.34
N ASN A 86 -12.34 3.34 1.50
CA ASN A 86 -13.73 3.77 1.60
C ASN A 86 -14.04 4.98 0.73
N ASP A 87 -13.04 5.80 0.41
CA ASP A 87 -13.24 6.98 -0.41
C ASP A 87 -13.41 6.65 -1.89
N PHE A 88 -13.09 5.42 -2.28
CA PHE A 88 -13.04 5.05 -3.71
C PHE A 88 -13.94 3.91 -4.09
N ILE A 89 -14.67 3.30 -3.15
CA ILE A 89 -15.57 2.18 -3.48
C ILE A 89 -17.00 2.67 -3.64
N PHE A 90 -17.78 1.89 -4.38
CA PHE A 90 -19.18 2.23 -4.66
C PHE A 90 -20.11 1.89 -3.50
N ASN A 91 -19.69 0.96 -2.63
CA ASN A 91 -20.48 0.56 -1.48
C ASN A 91 -20.24 1.50 -0.30
N ASP A 92 -21.09 1.42 0.71
CA ASP A 92 -20.99 2.30 1.86
C ASP A 92 -19.75 2.03 2.69
N SER A 93 -19.27 0.78 2.70
CA SER A 93 -18.12 0.42 3.51
C SER A 93 -17.39 -0.77 2.90
N VAL A 94 -16.14 -0.95 3.32
CA VAL A 94 -15.33 -2.09 2.90
C VAL A 94 -15.72 -3.28 3.74
N GLU A 95 -16.16 -4.35 3.07
CA GLU A 95 -16.48 -5.60 3.75
C GLU A 95 -15.45 -6.69 3.44
N THR A 96 -14.52 -6.41 2.53
CA THR A 96 -13.46 -7.35 2.19
C THR A 96 -12.50 -7.49 3.36
N VAL A 97 -12.10 -8.72 3.67
CA VAL A 97 -11.14 -9.00 4.73
C VAL A 97 -9.73 -8.99 4.13
N PHE A 98 -8.82 -8.28 4.78
CA PHE A 98 -7.43 -8.21 4.33
C PHE A 98 -6.57 -9.03 5.26
N LEU A 99 -5.75 -9.92 4.67
CA LEU A 99 -4.89 -10.81 5.43
C LEU A 99 -3.46 -10.69 4.94
N LYS A 100 -2.51 -10.99 5.81
CA LYS A 100 -1.11 -11.08 5.44
C LYS A 100 -0.69 -12.54 5.45
N PRO A 101 0.21 -12.97 4.54
CA PRO A 101 0.68 -14.34 4.55
C PRO A 101 1.45 -14.60 5.86
N LYS A 102 1.21 -15.77 6.44
CA LYS A 102 1.89 -16.13 7.67
C LYS A 102 3.39 -16.35 7.47
N LEU A 103 3.77 -16.75 6.27
CA LEU A 103 5.16 -17.03 5.94
C LEU A 103 5.85 -15.87 5.27
N GLY A 104 5.42 -14.67 5.56
CA GLY A 104 6.08 -13.47 5.05
C GLY A 104 5.91 -13.31 3.55
N ASP A 105 7.00 -13.15 2.87
CA ASP A 105 6.97 -12.75 1.46
C ASP A 105 6.85 -13.87 0.48
N SER A 106 6.09 -14.87 0.76
CA SER A 106 5.88 -15.94 -0.18
C SER A 106 5.06 -15.43 -1.37
N ALA A 107 5.76 -15.14 -2.46
CA ALA A 107 5.11 -14.58 -3.64
C ALA A 107 4.12 -15.55 -4.28
N GLY A 108 4.36 -16.84 -4.13
CA GLY A 108 3.45 -17.83 -4.69
C GLY A 108 2.06 -17.79 -4.05
N VAL A 109 2.01 -17.37 -2.80
CA VAL A 109 0.74 -17.25 -2.11
C VAL A 109 -0.06 -16.07 -2.63
N PHE A 110 0.65 -14.99 -2.94
CA PHE A 110 -0.01 -13.76 -3.35
C PHE A 110 -0.87 -13.95 -4.60
N GLY A 111 -0.35 -14.66 -5.58
CA GLY A 111 -1.07 -14.85 -6.83
C GLY A 111 -2.38 -15.57 -6.68
N ALA A 112 -2.52 -16.40 -5.65
CA ALA A 112 -3.72 -17.19 -5.43
C ALA A 112 -4.69 -16.55 -4.44
N ALA A 113 -4.40 -15.36 -3.98
CA ALA A 113 -5.05 -14.84 -2.79
C ALA A 113 -6.28 -13.99 -3.05
N LEU A 114 -6.58 -13.66 -4.28
CA LEU A 114 -7.75 -12.86 -4.58
C LEU A 114 -8.94 -13.80 -4.72
N LEU A 115 -9.63 -13.98 -3.60
CA LEU A 115 -10.73 -14.94 -3.54
C LEU A 115 -12.08 -14.26 -3.64
N GLN A 116 -13.02 -14.98 -4.18
CA GLN A 116 -14.40 -14.51 -4.29
C GLN A 116 -15.24 -14.89 -3.13
#